data_1cdc44509d8a9542b6badc7a1038cd73
#
_entry.id   1cdc44509d8a9542b6badc7a1038cd73
#
_cell.length_a   1.000
_cell.length_b   1.000
_cell.length_c   1.000
_cell.angle_alpha   90.00
_cell.angle_beta   90.00
_cell.angle_gamma   90.00
#
_symmetry.space_group_name_H-M   'P 1'
#
loop_
_entity.id
_entity.type
_entity.pdbx_description
1 polymer ?
#
loop_
_entity_poly.entity_id
_entity_poly.type
_entity_poly.pdbx_seq_one_letter_code
_entity_poly.pdbx_strand_id
1 'polypeptide(L)'
;MPMTPFAERFAFSAMTITRAANQLVALGLLNKSCSVGAQKMLCTELDTKGLYQKAVPYLIQPVRTTVFIEKSAVTRDMFPAGLSALSEMSMLNPPAVETWGMVGSKIKGSAQKLIDSEKQCALQLWRYDPRRISQTGGVDVLSLAASLADDTDERVEQCIEEILEKVW
;
A
#
# COMPACT_ATOMS: atom_id res chain seq x y z
N MET A 1 17.35 12.64 3.63
CA MET A 1 16.17 13.28 3.02
C MET A 1 15.52 14.21 4.05
N PRO A 2 15.19 15.49 3.74
CA PRO A 2 14.57 16.41 4.67
C PRO A 2 13.14 16.03 5.00
N MET A 3 12.69 16.27 6.24
CA MET A 3 11.36 15.82 6.73
C MET A 3 10.18 16.65 6.21
N THR A 4 10.39 17.91 5.85
CA THR A 4 9.31 18.81 5.39
C THR A 4 8.66 18.36 4.07
N PRO A 5 9.41 18.01 3.01
CA PRO A 5 8.81 17.48 1.78
C PRO A 5 8.02 16.19 1.97
N PHE A 6 8.37 15.36 2.98
CA PHE A 6 7.59 14.18 3.33
C PHE A 6 6.22 14.54 3.88
N ALA A 7 6.15 15.52 4.78
CA ALA A 7 4.89 15.97 5.36
C ALA A 7 3.92 16.46 4.27
N GLU A 8 4.42 17.23 3.32
CA GLU A 8 3.63 17.74 2.19
C GLU A 8 3.17 16.62 1.25
N ARG A 9 4.08 15.70 0.86
CA ARG A 9 3.77 14.60 -0.07
C ARG A 9 2.71 13.66 0.49
N PHE A 10 2.74 13.37 1.79
CA PHE A 10 1.81 12.43 2.42
C PHE A 10 0.61 13.09 3.10
N ALA A 11 0.53 14.41 3.09
CA ALA A 11 -0.50 15.19 3.78
C ALA A 11 -0.61 14.84 5.28
N PHE A 12 0.55 14.57 5.92
CA PHE A 12 0.63 14.37 7.36
C PHE A 12 1.15 15.61 8.07
N SER A 13 0.76 15.79 9.32
CA SER A 13 1.33 16.86 10.14
C SER A 13 2.83 16.62 10.39
N ALA A 14 3.61 17.71 10.55
CA ALA A 14 5.03 17.61 10.88
C ALA A 14 5.29 16.79 12.17
N MET A 15 4.35 16.86 13.14
CA MET A 15 4.42 16.05 14.36
C MET A 15 4.27 14.56 14.07
N THR A 16 3.35 14.17 13.18
CA THR A 16 3.16 12.78 12.76
C THR A 16 4.42 12.23 12.09
N ILE A 17 5.02 13.00 11.18
CA ILE A 17 6.28 12.62 10.51
C ILE A 17 7.42 12.50 11.53
N THR A 18 7.53 13.43 12.48
CA THR A 18 8.57 13.36 13.53
C THR A 18 8.41 12.11 14.40
N ARG A 19 7.19 11.75 14.79
CA ARG A 19 6.92 10.54 15.57
C ARG A 19 7.27 9.28 14.78
N ALA A 20 6.84 9.20 13.52
CA ALA A 20 7.16 8.08 12.63
C ALA A 20 8.69 7.95 12.45
N ALA A 21 9.40 9.06 12.19
CA ALA A 21 10.85 9.08 12.07
C ALA A 21 11.54 8.56 13.35
N ASN A 22 11.06 8.97 14.53
CA ASN A 22 11.60 8.47 15.80
C ASN A 22 11.39 6.96 16.00
N GLN A 23 10.21 6.45 15.59
CA GLN A 23 9.93 5.02 15.62
C GLN A 23 10.85 4.24 14.67
N LEU A 24 11.01 4.71 13.42
CA LEU A 24 11.89 4.09 12.43
C LEU A 24 13.36 4.07 12.88
N VAL A 25 13.80 5.12 13.58
CA VAL A 25 15.15 5.15 14.19
C VAL A 25 15.26 4.15 15.35
N ALA A 26 14.23 4.06 16.20
CA ALA A 26 14.21 3.08 17.29
C ALA A 26 14.23 1.63 16.80
N LEU A 27 13.64 1.36 15.64
CA LEU A 27 13.66 0.06 14.95
C LEU A 27 14.99 -0.19 14.20
N GLY A 28 15.91 0.78 14.18
CA GLY A 28 17.17 0.68 13.45
C GLY A 28 17.01 0.66 11.92
N LEU A 29 15.90 1.18 11.40
CA LEU A 29 15.64 1.31 9.98
C LEU A 29 16.23 2.60 9.41
N LEU A 30 16.27 3.65 10.24
CA LEU A 30 16.81 4.96 9.88
C LEU A 30 17.80 5.46 10.92
N ASN A 31 18.70 6.35 10.50
CA ASN A 31 19.63 7.09 11.35
C ASN A 31 19.30 8.57 11.37
N LYS A 32 19.45 9.24 12.53
CA LYS A 32 19.22 10.69 12.70
C LYS A 32 20.42 11.55 12.37
N SER A 33 21.55 10.99 12.04
CA SER A 33 22.87 11.64 12.10
C SER A 33 23.36 12.31 10.82
N CYS A 34 22.49 12.53 9.82
CA CYS A 34 22.89 13.28 8.64
C CYS A 34 22.42 14.72 8.78
N SER A 35 23.28 15.60 9.33
CA SER A 35 23.01 17.05 9.34
C SER A 35 23.68 17.67 8.12
N VAL A 36 22.89 18.25 7.23
CA VAL A 36 23.39 19.18 6.21
C VAL A 36 22.90 20.56 6.58
N GLY A 37 23.77 21.36 7.21
CA GLY A 37 23.40 22.64 7.77
C GLY A 37 22.44 22.52 8.97
N ALA A 38 21.45 23.38 9.07
CA ALA A 38 20.44 23.39 10.14
C ALA A 38 19.31 22.38 9.98
N GLN A 39 19.25 21.62 8.87
CA GLN A 39 18.18 20.66 8.59
C GLN A 39 18.52 19.26 9.10
N LYS A 40 17.60 18.69 9.91
CA LYS A 40 17.65 17.27 10.31
C LYS A 40 17.26 16.41 9.11
N MET A 41 18.14 15.52 8.71
CA MET A 41 17.90 14.59 7.62
C MET A 41 17.74 13.18 8.16
N LEU A 42 16.84 12.43 7.54
CA LEU A 42 16.72 10.97 7.72
C LEU A 42 17.60 10.29 6.68
N CYS A 43 18.42 9.35 7.11
CA CYS A 43 19.26 8.54 6.26
C CYS A 43 19.23 7.08 6.69
N THR A 44 19.62 6.21 5.81
CA THR A 44 19.85 4.79 6.05
C THR A 44 21.13 4.37 5.34
N GLU A 45 21.82 3.39 5.87
CA GLU A 45 22.97 2.74 5.25
C GLU A 45 22.52 1.53 4.40
N LEU A 46 21.25 1.16 4.52
CA LEU A 46 20.66 0.06 3.76
C LEU A 46 20.29 0.55 2.36
N ASP A 47 20.48 -0.31 1.37
CA ASP A 47 19.87 -0.13 0.06
C ASP A 47 18.34 -0.31 0.14
N THR A 48 17.64 -0.04 -0.94
CA THR A 48 16.16 -0.06 -0.98
C THR A 48 15.62 -1.44 -0.62
N LYS A 49 16.22 -2.50 -1.17
CA LYS A 49 15.82 -3.89 -0.92
C LYS A 49 16.05 -4.29 0.55
N GLY A 50 17.22 -4.02 1.07
CA GLY A 50 17.57 -4.33 2.46
C GLY A 50 16.73 -3.54 3.48
N LEU A 51 16.41 -2.28 3.17
CA LEU A 51 15.50 -1.49 3.98
C LEU A 51 14.09 -2.09 4.00
N TYR A 52 13.56 -2.48 2.85
CA TYR A 52 12.26 -3.14 2.74
C TYR A 52 12.24 -4.45 3.53
N GLN A 53 13.20 -5.36 3.29
CA GLN A 53 13.29 -6.65 3.98
C GLN A 53 13.31 -6.48 5.50
N LYS A 54 14.09 -5.51 5.99
CA LYS A 54 14.16 -5.21 7.44
C LYS A 54 12.86 -4.58 7.97
N ALA A 55 12.10 -3.88 7.13
CA ALA A 55 10.85 -3.24 7.50
C ALA A 55 9.64 -4.19 7.48
N VAL A 56 9.67 -5.28 6.68
CA VAL A 56 8.56 -6.23 6.51
C VAL A 56 7.89 -6.65 7.83
N PRO A 57 8.61 -7.02 8.92
CA PRO A 57 7.98 -7.44 10.18
C PRO A 57 7.18 -6.33 10.88
N TYR A 58 7.35 -5.08 10.47
CA TYR A 58 6.72 -3.89 11.08
C TYR A 58 5.66 -3.27 10.17
N LEU A 59 5.47 -3.80 8.96
CA LEU A 59 4.45 -3.31 8.05
C LEU A 59 3.07 -3.65 8.60
N ILE A 60 2.18 -2.66 8.56
CA ILE A 60 0.77 -2.88 8.89
C ILE A 60 -0.01 -3.19 7.63
N GLN A 61 -0.96 -4.12 7.75
CA GLN A 61 -1.92 -4.42 6.70
C GLN A 61 -2.62 -3.13 6.24
N PRO A 62 -2.43 -2.69 4.99
CA PRO A 62 -3.01 -1.43 4.50
C PRO A 62 -4.52 -1.49 4.36
N VAL A 63 -5.09 -2.66 4.12
CA VAL A 63 -6.53 -2.89 4.01
C VAL A 63 -7.14 -3.06 5.40
N ARG A 64 -8.18 -2.28 5.72
CA ARG A 64 -8.94 -2.39 6.98
C ARG A 64 -9.92 -3.53 6.95
N THR A 65 -10.65 -3.61 5.85
CA THR A 65 -11.70 -4.60 5.62
C THR A 65 -12.03 -4.66 4.14
N THR A 66 -12.53 -5.81 3.73
CA THR A 66 -13.09 -6.01 2.40
C THR A 66 -14.60 -6.20 2.54
N VAL A 67 -15.36 -5.52 1.70
CA VAL A 67 -16.82 -5.60 1.60
C VAL A 67 -17.20 -5.81 0.13
N PHE A 68 -18.46 -6.09 -0.15
CA PHE A 68 -18.95 -6.26 -1.52
C PHE A 68 -19.96 -5.17 -1.86
N ILE A 69 -19.86 -4.64 -3.07
CA ILE A 69 -20.73 -3.60 -3.61
C ILE A 69 -21.20 -4.00 -5.00
N GLU A 70 -22.30 -3.41 -5.46
CA GLU A 70 -22.73 -3.53 -6.85
C GLU A 70 -21.67 -2.92 -7.79
N LYS A 71 -21.36 -3.56 -8.91
CA LYS A 71 -20.42 -3.05 -9.91
C LYS A 71 -20.80 -1.65 -10.41
N SER A 72 -22.10 -1.35 -10.46
CA SER A 72 -22.64 -0.03 -10.82
C SER A 72 -22.30 1.08 -9.80
N ALA A 73 -21.92 0.71 -8.56
CA ALA A 73 -21.52 1.65 -7.52
C ALA A 73 -20.03 2.01 -7.56
N VAL A 74 -19.26 1.42 -8.47
CA VAL A 74 -17.84 1.76 -8.66
C VAL A 74 -17.74 3.18 -9.21
N THR A 75 -16.94 4.01 -8.54
CA THR A 75 -16.74 5.42 -8.87
C THR A 75 -15.31 5.69 -9.32
N ARG A 76 -15.06 6.87 -9.91
CA ARG A 76 -13.73 7.29 -10.37
C ARG A 76 -12.69 7.46 -9.24
N ASP A 77 -13.16 7.61 -8.01
CA ASP A 77 -12.27 7.73 -6.84
C ASP A 77 -11.72 6.38 -6.39
N MET A 78 -12.33 5.29 -6.84
CA MET A 78 -11.87 3.94 -6.60
C MET A 78 -10.74 3.58 -7.56
N PHE A 79 -9.89 2.65 -7.15
CA PHE A 79 -8.73 2.18 -7.92
C PHE A 79 -8.68 0.65 -7.91
N PRO A 80 -8.15 0.02 -8.96
CA PRO A 80 -7.89 -1.42 -8.94
C PRO A 80 -7.02 -1.78 -7.73
N ALA A 81 -7.36 -2.88 -7.04
CA ALA A 81 -6.69 -3.30 -5.81
C ALA A 81 -6.59 -4.84 -5.73
N GLY A 82 -5.88 -5.35 -4.76
CA GLY A 82 -5.73 -6.79 -4.55
C GLY A 82 -5.31 -7.53 -5.81
N LEU A 83 -5.96 -8.67 -6.09
CA LEU A 83 -5.62 -9.49 -7.27
C LEU A 83 -5.91 -8.80 -8.59
N SER A 84 -6.88 -7.88 -8.67
CA SER A 84 -7.12 -7.08 -9.89
C SER A 84 -5.93 -6.19 -10.21
N ALA A 85 -5.37 -5.49 -9.22
CA ALA A 85 -4.16 -4.69 -9.43
C ALA A 85 -2.93 -5.56 -9.73
N LEU A 86 -2.80 -6.70 -9.06
CA LEU A 86 -1.68 -7.62 -9.30
C LEU A 86 -1.71 -8.18 -10.73
N SER A 87 -2.89 -8.52 -11.26
CA SER A 87 -3.03 -9.01 -12.64
C SER A 87 -2.68 -7.95 -13.70
N GLU A 88 -2.84 -6.67 -13.39
CA GLU A 88 -2.40 -5.59 -14.30
C GLU A 88 -0.87 -5.41 -14.32
N MET A 89 -0.17 -5.83 -13.25
CA MET A 89 1.28 -5.65 -13.09
C MET A 89 2.11 -6.92 -13.35
N SER A 90 1.45 -8.07 -13.49
CA SER A 90 2.08 -9.39 -13.60
C SER A 90 1.41 -10.24 -14.68
N MET A 91 1.82 -11.49 -14.80
CA MET A 91 1.22 -12.48 -15.71
C MET A 91 0.06 -13.27 -15.07
N LEU A 92 -0.42 -12.82 -13.90
CA LEU A 92 -1.56 -13.42 -13.24
C LEU A 92 -2.84 -13.17 -14.05
N ASN A 93 -3.69 -14.19 -14.20
CA ASN A 93 -4.99 -13.99 -14.82
C ASN A 93 -5.88 -13.10 -13.94
N PRO A 94 -6.71 -12.24 -14.54
CA PRO A 94 -7.67 -11.45 -13.79
C PRO A 94 -8.55 -12.33 -12.90
N PRO A 95 -8.86 -11.90 -11.66
CA PRO A 95 -9.72 -12.67 -10.76
C PRO A 95 -11.17 -12.68 -11.27
N ALA A 96 -11.91 -13.75 -10.95
CA ALA A 96 -13.33 -13.86 -11.29
C ALA A 96 -14.20 -12.76 -10.67
N VAL A 97 -13.80 -12.26 -9.49
CA VAL A 97 -14.43 -11.14 -8.81
C VAL A 97 -13.45 -9.99 -8.78
N GLU A 98 -13.77 -8.92 -9.49
CA GLU A 98 -12.96 -7.71 -9.49
C GLU A 98 -12.80 -7.15 -8.09
N THR A 99 -11.61 -6.65 -7.79
CA THR A 99 -11.29 -6.02 -6.51
C THR A 99 -10.91 -4.56 -6.72
N TRP A 100 -11.65 -3.69 -6.09
CA TRP A 100 -11.43 -2.24 -6.07
C TRP A 100 -10.96 -1.77 -4.70
N GLY A 101 -10.24 -0.68 -4.65
CA GLY A 101 -9.78 -0.03 -3.43
C GLY A 101 -10.37 1.36 -3.27
N MET A 102 -10.63 1.75 -2.05
CA MET A 102 -11.03 3.11 -1.69
C MET A 102 -10.45 3.47 -0.31
N VAL A 103 -10.04 4.72 -0.13
CA VAL A 103 -9.60 5.21 1.18
C VAL A 103 -10.81 5.45 2.07
N GLY A 104 -10.85 4.79 3.23
CA GLY A 104 -11.98 4.97 4.15
C GLY A 104 -12.11 3.87 5.19
N SER A 105 -13.18 3.95 5.94
CA SER A 105 -13.49 2.97 6.99
C SER A 105 -14.87 2.33 6.85
N LYS A 106 -15.77 2.95 6.10
CA LYS A 106 -17.15 2.49 5.89
C LYS A 106 -17.68 2.99 4.56
N ILE A 107 -18.56 2.21 3.94
CA ILE A 107 -19.37 2.61 2.78
C ILE A 107 -20.81 2.19 2.97
N LYS A 108 -21.75 3.03 2.56
CA LYS A 108 -23.19 2.70 2.58
C LYS A 108 -23.53 1.73 1.45
N GLY A 109 -24.47 0.82 1.71
CA GLY A 109 -24.94 -0.14 0.71
C GLY A 109 -23.97 -1.31 0.47
N SER A 110 -22.92 -1.48 1.29
CA SER A 110 -22.01 -2.62 1.19
C SER A 110 -22.56 -3.86 1.88
N ALA A 111 -22.28 -5.04 1.32
CA ALA A 111 -22.53 -6.34 1.93
C ALA A 111 -21.26 -6.94 2.52
N GLN A 112 -21.40 -7.76 3.57
CA GLN A 112 -20.25 -8.46 4.18
C GLN A 112 -19.88 -9.73 3.43
N LYS A 113 -20.78 -10.24 2.59
CA LYS A 113 -20.60 -11.47 1.82
C LYS A 113 -20.95 -11.22 0.35
N LEU A 114 -20.23 -11.90 -0.53
CA LEU A 114 -20.57 -11.99 -1.93
C LEU A 114 -21.86 -12.79 -2.09
N ILE A 115 -22.84 -12.21 -2.78
CA ILE A 115 -24.14 -12.84 -3.08
C ILE A 115 -24.20 -13.23 -4.55
N ASP A 116 -23.76 -12.32 -5.44
CA ASP A 116 -23.81 -12.47 -6.88
C ASP A 116 -22.50 -11.95 -7.51
N SER A 117 -21.65 -12.88 -7.97
CA SER A 117 -20.35 -12.53 -8.56
C SER A 117 -20.45 -11.83 -9.93
N GLU A 118 -21.58 -11.93 -10.61
CA GLU A 118 -21.78 -11.24 -11.87
C GLU A 118 -22.12 -9.77 -11.67
N LYS A 119 -22.84 -9.45 -10.60
CA LYS A 119 -23.32 -8.09 -10.30
C LYS A 119 -22.47 -7.34 -9.28
N GLN A 120 -21.73 -8.07 -8.44
CA GLN A 120 -20.95 -7.49 -7.35
C GLN A 120 -19.45 -7.57 -7.61
N CYS A 121 -18.72 -6.67 -6.96
CA CYS A 121 -17.26 -6.67 -6.88
C CYS A 121 -16.82 -6.51 -5.43
N ALA A 122 -15.58 -6.92 -5.14
CA ALA A 122 -14.97 -6.70 -3.85
C ALA A 122 -14.48 -5.25 -3.75
N LEU A 123 -14.70 -4.62 -2.60
CA LEU A 123 -14.17 -3.30 -2.28
C LEU A 123 -13.33 -3.37 -1.02
N GLN A 124 -12.05 -3.10 -1.15
CA GLN A 124 -11.10 -2.96 -0.06
C GLN A 124 -11.13 -1.53 0.49
N LEU A 125 -11.33 -1.38 1.78
CA LEU A 125 -11.25 -0.09 2.47
C LEU A 125 -9.84 0.11 3.03
N TRP A 126 -9.11 1.05 2.46
CA TRP A 126 -7.69 1.29 2.72
C TRP A 126 -7.48 2.33 3.83
N ARG A 127 -6.40 2.16 4.59
CA ARG A 127 -5.98 3.07 5.68
C ARG A 127 -5.39 4.38 5.17
N TYR A 128 -4.81 4.35 3.98
CA TYR A 128 -4.16 5.48 3.30
C TYR A 128 -4.33 5.34 1.79
N ASP A 129 -4.06 6.41 1.04
CA ASP A 129 -4.12 6.39 -0.42
C ASP A 129 -2.77 5.90 -0.99
N PRO A 130 -2.69 4.65 -1.51
CA PRO A 130 -1.47 4.09 -2.05
C PRO A 130 -1.01 4.77 -3.35
N ARG A 131 -1.90 5.48 -4.03
CA ARG A 131 -1.58 6.21 -5.27
C ARG A 131 -0.64 7.39 -5.04
N ARG A 132 -0.57 7.92 -3.80
CA ARG A 132 0.31 9.05 -3.46
C ARG A 132 1.80 8.75 -3.55
N ILE A 133 2.17 7.48 -3.44
CA ILE A 133 3.56 7.01 -3.55
C ILE A 133 3.83 6.29 -4.86
N SER A 134 2.78 5.97 -5.60
CA SER A 134 2.86 5.34 -6.91
C SER A 134 3.44 6.30 -7.96
N GLN A 135 4.21 5.76 -8.89
CA GLN A 135 4.71 6.47 -10.06
C GLN A 135 3.72 6.38 -11.25
N THR A 136 2.81 5.43 -11.24
CA THR A 136 1.88 5.13 -12.33
C THR A 136 0.47 5.65 -12.10
N GLY A 137 0.18 6.18 -10.91
CA GLY A 137 -1.17 6.64 -10.52
C GLY A 137 -2.12 5.53 -10.05
N GLY A 138 -1.73 4.26 -10.16
CA GLY A 138 -2.39 3.11 -9.55
C GLY A 138 -1.89 2.84 -8.14
N VAL A 139 -2.17 1.65 -7.60
CA VAL A 139 -1.60 1.19 -6.32
C VAL A 139 -0.09 1.05 -6.46
N ASP A 140 0.68 1.52 -5.49
CA ASP A 140 2.12 1.27 -5.48
C ASP A 140 2.43 -0.20 -5.12
N VAL A 141 3.56 -0.69 -5.64
CA VAL A 141 3.95 -2.10 -5.53
C VAL A 141 4.14 -2.55 -4.09
N LEU A 142 4.73 -1.71 -3.22
CA LEU A 142 4.97 -2.07 -1.83
C LEU A 142 3.68 -2.16 -1.02
N SER A 143 2.75 -1.23 -1.25
CA SER A 143 1.41 -1.26 -0.63
C SER A 143 0.59 -2.45 -1.14
N LEU A 144 0.70 -2.79 -2.44
CA LEU A 144 0.04 -3.96 -3.01
C LEU A 144 0.57 -5.24 -2.38
N ALA A 145 1.89 -5.43 -2.33
CA ALA A 145 2.52 -6.57 -1.68
C ALA A 145 2.09 -6.70 -0.21
N ALA A 146 2.09 -5.60 0.54
CA ALA A 146 1.62 -5.60 1.93
C ALA A 146 0.13 -5.94 2.06
N SER A 147 -0.71 -5.59 1.08
CA SER A 147 -2.14 -5.91 1.09
C SER A 147 -2.46 -7.39 0.81
N LEU A 148 -1.53 -8.09 0.17
CA LEU A 148 -1.64 -9.51 -0.20
C LEU A 148 -0.73 -10.41 0.64
N ALA A 149 -0.11 -9.88 1.70
CA ALA A 149 0.83 -10.63 2.54
C ALA A 149 0.23 -11.86 3.24
N ASP A 150 -1.09 -11.89 3.42
CA ASP A 150 -1.80 -13.03 4.02
C ASP A 150 -2.36 -14.01 2.95
N ASP A 151 -2.13 -13.76 1.66
CA ASP A 151 -2.54 -14.68 0.59
C ASP A 151 -1.59 -15.89 0.57
N THR A 152 -2.16 -17.09 0.43
CA THR A 152 -1.41 -18.36 0.49
C THR A 152 -1.33 -19.06 -0.86
N ASP A 153 -1.77 -18.40 -1.94
CA ASP A 153 -1.62 -18.95 -3.30
C ASP A 153 -0.17 -18.73 -3.77
N GLU A 154 0.55 -19.82 -4.04
CA GLU A 154 1.95 -19.78 -4.51
C GLU A 154 2.15 -18.94 -5.78
N ARG A 155 1.13 -18.87 -6.66
CA ARG A 155 1.18 -18.04 -7.87
C ARG A 155 1.12 -16.56 -7.53
N VAL A 156 0.32 -16.20 -6.52
CA VAL A 156 0.23 -14.82 -6.03
C VAL A 156 1.55 -14.41 -5.39
N GLU A 157 2.13 -15.27 -4.54
CA GLU A 157 3.46 -15.04 -3.94
C GLU A 157 4.53 -14.83 -5.01
N GLN A 158 4.60 -15.70 -6.01
CA GLN A 158 5.56 -15.57 -7.12
C GLN A 158 5.37 -14.25 -7.88
N CYS A 159 4.13 -13.88 -8.21
CA CYS A 159 3.85 -12.62 -8.91
C CYS A 159 4.24 -11.39 -8.06
N ILE A 160 4.04 -11.45 -6.73
CA ILE A 160 4.46 -10.40 -5.81
C ILE A 160 6.00 -10.28 -5.81
N GLU A 161 6.73 -11.39 -5.74
CA GLU A 161 8.19 -11.38 -5.82
C GLU A 161 8.68 -10.76 -7.13
N GLU A 162 8.11 -11.17 -8.26
CA GLU A 162 8.44 -10.63 -9.58
C GLU A 162 8.23 -9.12 -9.71
N ILE A 163 7.14 -8.58 -9.16
CA ILE A 163 6.90 -7.13 -9.21
C ILE A 163 7.78 -6.37 -8.23
N LEU A 164 8.11 -6.96 -7.08
CA LEU A 164 9.04 -6.38 -6.11
C LEU A 164 10.47 -6.30 -6.68
N GLU A 165 10.94 -7.32 -7.39
CA GLU A 165 12.27 -7.29 -8.02
C GLU A 165 12.44 -6.18 -9.08
N LYS A 166 11.36 -5.63 -9.60
CA LYS A 166 11.39 -4.48 -10.51
C LYS A 166 11.50 -3.12 -9.79
N VAL A 167 11.40 -3.10 -8.47
CA VAL A 167 11.44 -1.87 -7.66
C VAL A 167 12.87 -1.48 -7.25
N TRP A 168 13.76 -2.48 -7.11
CA TRP A 168 15.18 -2.30 -6.70
C TRP A 168 16.21 -2.37 -7.75
#